data_600fc069eb9daaf997e4d5a51adf1497
#
_entry.id   600fc069eb9daaf997e4d5a51adf1497
#
_cell.length_a   1.000
_cell.length_b   1.000
_cell.length_c   1.000
_cell.angle_alpha   90.00
_cell.angle_beta   90.00
_cell.angle_gamma   90.00
#
_symmetry.space_group_name_H-M   'P 1'
#
loop_
_entity.id
_entity.type
_entity.pdbx_description
1 polymer ?
#
loop_
_entity_poly.entity_id
_entity_poly.type
_entity_poly.pdbx_seq_one_letter_code
_entity_poly.pdbx_strand_id
1 'polypeptide(L)'
;TIAGVFDSFPWGASLHGTKVIVSMCSLPRLFSFDGRRQWEGNDAYVSYIRLANGHQPGELKPYVDKMCQDHHDQKEMKQNGITLTYDFTLLSEMYTHNSYIKMMGWILGIVAFVLLFTSVMNYLLIIVGNLVTRSREMAVRKCYGAEPKNIHAVIFSEALVHVGLAIVLAAILLFLSKGTIENFLSAPVATLVFNRGSWILVAICLLVLFIVGFVPGYLYNKIPVATAFRGYNENRNRWKLALLGIQFVISGLLFSLLFVVNNQYLMMLFSNPGYEPRDVAIVYVDAINADQRGQCLSEIKRMPNVEACSSTYNIPLGGYGV
;
A
#
# COMPACT_ATOMS: atom_id res chain seq x y z
N THR A 1 24.99 -20.71 25.05
CA THR A 1 26.20 -20.41 24.25
C THR A 1 25.77 -19.51 23.09
N ILE A 2 26.42 -18.37 22.91
CA ILE A 2 26.25 -17.52 21.74
C ILE A 2 26.96 -18.20 20.58
N ALA A 3 26.21 -18.54 19.51
CA ALA A 3 26.75 -19.23 18.33
C ALA A 3 27.27 -18.25 17.26
N GLY A 4 26.76 -17.02 17.25
CA GLY A 4 27.17 -15.99 16.32
C GLY A 4 26.48 -14.66 16.60
N VAL A 5 26.95 -13.61 15.92
CA VAL A 5 26.33 -12.29 15.91
C VAL A 5 25.97 -11.97 14.45
N PHE A 6 24.83 -11.37 14.23
CA PHE A 6 24.35 -10.98 12.91
C PHE A 6 24.03 -9.48 12.89
N ASP A 7 24.15 -8.86 11.73
CA ASP A 7 23.69 -7.50 11.52
C ASP A 7 22.16 -7.46 11.45
N SER A 8 21.58 -6.27 11.67
CA SER A 8 20.14 -6.08 11.54
C SER A 8 19.65 -6.47 10.15
N PHE A 9 18.51 -7.15 10.10
CA PHE A 9 17.88 -7.47 8.82
C PHE A 9 17.46 -6.20 8.09
N PRO A 10 17.59 -6.19 6.74
CA PRO A 10 17.18 -5.04 5.94
C PRO A 10 15.72 -4.68 6.20
N TRP A 11 15.42 -3.40 6.07
CA TRP A 11 14.03 -2.94 6.13
C TRP A 11 13.20 -3.63 5.03
N GLY A 12 12.01 -4.12 5.39
CA GLY A 12 11.14 -4.89 4.48
C GLY A 12 11.39 -6.41 4.50
N ALA A 13 12.40 -6.89 5.22
CA ALA A 13 12.53 -8.31 5.50
C ALA A 13 11.52 -8.74 6.59
N SER A 14 10.97 -9.95 6.47
CA SER A 14 10.04 -10.52 7.48
C SER A 14 10.65 -10.65 8.88
N LEU A 15 11.98 -10.67 8.95
CA LEU A 15 12.74 -10.72 10.22
C LEU A 15 13.26 -9.35 10.67
N HIS A 16 12.83 -8.25 10.01
CA HIS A 16 13.22 -6.91 10.43
C HIS A 16 12.78 -6.64 11.87
N GLY A 17 13.68 -6.08 12.67
CA GLY A 17 13.44 -5.84 14.09
C GLY A 17 13.75 -7.03 15.00
N THR A 18 14.03 -8.23 14.46
CA THR A 18 14.48 -9.37 15.24
C THR A 18 15.86 -9.12 15.83
N LYS A 19 15.96 -9.13 17.16
CA LYS A 19 17.21 -8.88 17.88
C LYS A 19 17.93 -10.15 18.28
N VAL A 20 17.18 -11.26 18.46
CA VAL A 20 17.72 -12.53 18.94
C VAL A 20 17.08 -13.66 18.14
N ILE A 21 17.88 -14.59 17.67
CA ILE A 21 17.44 -15.83 17.05
C ILE A 21 17.90 -16.99 17.93
N VAL A 22 16.95 -17.86 18.28
CA VAL A 22 17.20 -19.02 19.12
C VAL A 22 16.99 -20.28 18.31
N SER A 23 17.84 -21.29 18.53
CA SER A 23 17.66 -22.60 17.88
C SER A 23 16.36 -23.27 18.30
N MET A 24 15.62 -23.82 17.35
CA MET A 24 14.41 -24.62 17.61
C MET A 24 14.67 -25.80 18.59
N CYS A 25 15.89 -26.32 18.63
CA CYS A 25 16.26 -27.36 19.60
C CYS A 25 16.23 -26.88 21.07
N SER A 26 16.28 -25.58 21.29
CA SER A 26 16.22 -25.00 22.63
C SER A 26 14.78 -24.76 23.14
N LEU A 27 13.79 -24.90 22.25
CA LEU A 27 12.39 -24.60 22.56
C LEU A 27 11.85 -25.35 23.80
N PRO A 28 12.08 -26.67 23.97
CA PRO A 28 11.58 -27.39 25.15
C PRO A 28 12.19 -26.94 26.49
N ARG A 29 13.32 -26.21 26.42
CA ARG A 29 13.94 -25.63 27.62
C ARG A 29 13.38 -24.25 27.95
N LEU A 30 12.81 -23.57 26.97
CA LEU A 30 12.25 -22.22 27.11
C LEU A 30 10.75 -22.24 27.37
N PHE A 31 10.05 -23.21 26.81
CA PHE A 31 8.61 -23.36 26.91
C PHE A 31 8.25 -24.73 27.47
N SER A 32 7.22 -24.80 28.29
CA SER A 32 6.69 -26.05 28.85
C SER A 32 6.02 -26.97 27.82
N PHE A 33 5.72 -26.43 26.63
CA PHE A 33 5.03 -27.12 25.56
C PHE A 33 5.97 -27.32 24.35
N ASP A 34 6.10 -28.55 23.89
CA ASP A 34 6.86 -28.90 22.68
C ASP A 34 5.93 -29.42 21.58
N GLY A 35 5.40 -28.51 20.77
CA GLY A 35 4.54 -28.82 19.63
C GLY A 35 5.24 -29.42 18.40
N ARG A 36 6.58 -29.53 18.41
CA ARG A 36 7.35 -30.03 17.26
C ARG A 36 7.06 -31.48 16.89
N ARG A 37 6.53 -32.27 17.84
CA ARG A 37 6.22 -33.68 17.67
C ARG A 37 4.73 -33.96 17.54
N GLN A 38 3.92 -32.93 17.57
CA GLN A 38 2.47 -33.05 17.43
C GLN A 38 2.06 -32.79 15.99
N TRP A 39 1.23 -33.65 15.45
CA TRP A 39 0.65 -33.49 14.12
C TRP A 39 -0.61 -32.64 14.10
N GLU A 40 -1.20 -32.40 15.25
CA GLU A 40 -2.46 -31.70 15.42
C GLU A 40 -2.34 -30.55 16.41
N GLY A 41 -3.13 -29.53 16.19
CA GLY A 41 -3.37 -28.47 17.20
C GLY A 41 -2.26 -27.46 17.38
N ASN A 42 -1.36 -27.27 16.43
CA ASN A 42 -0.30 -26.28 16.55
C ASN A 42 -0.05 -25.49 15.27
N ASP A 43 -0.58 -24.29 15.22
CA ASP A 43 -0.41 -23.28 14.16
C ASP A 43 0.70 -22.24 14.46
N ALA A 44 1.41 -22.41 15.59
CA ALA A 44 2.46 -21.47 16.00
C ALA A 44 3.79 -21.61 15.24
N TYR A 45 3.95 -22.65 14.42
CA TYR A 45 5.19 -22.90 13.69
C TYR A 45 5.05 -22.64 12.20
N VAL A 46 5.97 -21.84 11.67
CA VAL A 46 6.12 -21.64 10.23
C VAL A 46 7.33 -22.44 9.76
N SER A 47 7.13 -23.31 8.79
CA SER A 47 8.19 -24.15 8.24
C SER A 47 8.65 -23.62 6.88
N TYR A 48 9.96 -23.54 6.68
CA TYR A 48 10.56 -23.16 5.42
C TYR A 48 11.21 -24.40 4.75
N ILE A 49 10.88 -24.61 3.49
CA ILE A 49 11.39 -25.74 2.70
C ILE A 49 12.24 -25.17 1.56
N ARG A 50 13.45 -25.68 1.41
CA ARG A 50 14.28 -25.36 0.26
C ARG A 50 14.13 -26.47 -0.79
N LEU A 51 13.57 -26.11 -1.93
CA LEU A 51 13.43 -27.02 -3.06
C LEU A 51 14.76 -27.23 -3.77
N ALA A 52 14.93 -28.40 -4.37
CA ALA A 52 16.03 -28.65 -5.28
C ALA A 52 15.87 -27.81 -6.57
N ASN A 53 17.00 -27.56 -7.24
CA ASN A 53 16.98 -26.74 -8.46
C ASN A 53 16.07 -27.33 -9.53
N GLY A 54 15.19 -26.53 -10.10
CA GLY A 54 14.26 -26.91 -11.16
C GLY A 54 12.91 -27.44 -10.70
N HIS A 55 12.68 -27.59 -9.39
CA HIS A 55 11.39 -28.03 -8.85
C HIS A 55 10.50 -26.84 -8.43
N GLN A 56 9.19 -27.03 -8.55
CA GLN A 56 8.19 -26.05 -8.16
C GLN A 56 7.41 -26.50 -6.91
N PRO A 57 6.90 -25.55 -6.10
CA PRO A 57 6.13 -25.87 -4.89
C PRO A 57 4.93 -26.79 -5.11
N GLY A 58 4.24 -26.63 -6.25
CA GLY A 58 3.07 -27.43 -6.61
C GLY A 58 3.36 -28.95 -6.73
N GLU A 59 4.61 -29.33 -7.02
CA GLU A 59 5.02 -30.74 -7.12
C GLU A 59 5.01 -31.45 -5.78
N LEU A 60 5.07 -30.70 -4.66
CA LEU A 60 5.04 -31.28 -3.32
C LEU A 60 3.63 -31.71 -2.88
N LYS A 61 2.59 -31.17 -3.50
CA LYS A 61 1.21 -31.39 -3.08
C LYS A 61 0.82 -32.87 -2.93
N PRO A 62 1.08 -33.75 -3.91
CA PRO A 62 0.72 -35.18 -3.76
C PRO A 62 1.46 -35.87 -2.63
N TYR A 63 2.70 -35.50 -2.34
CA TYR A 63 3.48 -36.07 -1.23
C TYR A 63 2.94 -35.58 0.12
N VAL A 64 2.53 -34.35 0.22
CA VAL A 64 1.97 -33.77 1.44
C VAL A 64 0.55 -34.29 1.69
N ASP A 65 -0.26 -34.40 0.66
CA ASP A 65 -1.59 -35.05 0.77
C ASP A 65 -1.49 -36.48 1.30
N LYS A 66 -0.50 -37.23 0.83
CA LYS A 66 -0.23 -38.58 1.37
C LYS A 66 0.23 -38.52 2.82
N MET A 67 1.15 -37.64 3.16
CA MET A 67 1.61 -37.43 4.53
C MET A 67 0.45 -37.10 5.47
N CYS A 68 -0.47 -36.21 5.04
CA CYS A 68 -1.68 -35.89 5.80
C CYS A 68 -2.60 -37.11 5.99
N GLN A 69 -2.70 -37.99 4.97
CA GLN A 69 -3.49 -39.24 5.07
C GLN A 69 -2.88 -40.25 6.04
N ASP A 70 -1.56 -40.29 6.10
CA ASP A 70 -0.83 -41.27 6.93
C ASP A 70 -0.81 -40.86 8.41
N HIS A 71 -0.89 -39.57 8.72
CA HIS A 71 -0.70 -39.03 10.07
C HIS A 71 -1.95 -38.40 10.72
N HIS A 72 -3.03 -38.18 9.95
CA HIS A 72 -4.27 -37.65 10.47
C HIS A 72 -5.43 -38.57 10.24
N ASP A 73 -6.31 -38.77 11.23
CA ASP A 73 -7.55 -39.51 11.04
C ASP A 73 -8.56 -38.69 10.21
N GLN A 74 -8.53 -38.97 8.90
CA GLN A 74 -9.40 -38.31 7.92
C GLN A 74 -10.91 -38.49 8.22
N LYS A 75 -11.29 -39.55 8.94
CA LYS A 75 -12.70 -39.81 9.26
C LYS A 75 -13.15 -38.92 10.41
N GLU A 76 -12.34 -38.83 11.44
CA GLU A 76 -12.60 -37.97 12.59
C GLU A 76 -12.61 -36.48 12.20
N MET A 77 -11.64 -36.05 11.39
CA MET A 77 -11.58 -34.69 10.88
C MET A 77 -12.82 -34.32 10.07
N LYS A 78 -13.26 -35.21 9.16
CA LYS A 78 -14.49 -34.96 8.37
C LYS A 78 -15.73 -34.92 9.23
N GLN A 79 -15.84 -35.74 10.27
CA GLN A 79 -16.98 -35.73 11.21
C GLN A 79 -17.04 -34.40 11.98
N ASN A 80 -15.87 -33.84 12.32
CA ASN A 80 -15.75 -32.57 13.01
C ASN A 80 -15.79 -31.34 12.07
N GLY A 81 -16.00 -31.56 10.75
CA GLY A 81 -16.04 -30.49 9.75
C GLY A 81 -14.66 -29.82 9.49
N ILE A 82 -13.58 -30.48 9.89
CA ILE A 82 -12.22 -29.93 9.75
C ILE A 82 -11.63 -30.40 8.43
N THR A 83 -11.14 -29.48 7.61
CA THR A 83 -10.36 -29.79 6.41
C THR A 83 -8.99 -29.15 6.56
N LEU A 84 -7.96 -29.99 6.59
CA LEU A 84 -6.57 -29.56 6.67
C LEU A 84 -5.96 -29.53 5.26
N THR A 85 -5.48 -28.36 4.85
CA THR A 85 -4.79 -28.18 3.58
C THR A 85 -3.47 -27.45 3.84
N TYR A 86 -2.40 -27.95 3.23
CA TYR A 86 -1.10 -27.27 3.26
C TYR A 86 -0.85 -26.61 1.90
N ASP A 87 -0.71 -25.29 1.92
CA ASP A 87 -0.34 -24.51 0.75
C ASP A 87 1.12 -24.11 0.80
N PHE A 88 1.79 -24.27 -0.35
CA PHE A 88 3.19 -23.90 -0.51
C PHE A 88 3.28 -22.63 -1.36
N THR A 89 3.74 -21.58 -0.74
CA THR A 89 3.98 -20.31 -1.43
C THR A 89 5.48 -20.03 -1.49
N LEU A 90 5.96 -19.60 -2.65
CA LEU A 90 7.34 -19.13 -2.76
C LEU A 90 7.56 -17.94 -1.82
N LEU A 91 8.66 -17.96 -1.06
CA LEU A 91 8.97 -16.88 -0.13
C LEU A 91 9.05 -15.51 -0.83
N SER A 92 9.53 -15.49 -2.08
CA SER A 92 9.55 -14.29 -2.93
C SER A 92 8.17 -13.76 -3.30
N GLU A 93 7.15 -14.61 -3.26
CA GLU A 93 5.78 -14.28 -3.66
C GLU A 93 4.81 -14.16 -2.47
N MET A 94 5.28 -14.40 -1.26
CA MET A 94 4.47 -14.41 -0.05
C MET A 94 3.65 -13.11 0.13
N TYR A 95 4.27 -11.95 -0.12
CA TYR A 95 3.58 -10.66 -0.05
C TYR A 95 2.62 -10.45 -1.22
N THR A 96 2.99 -10.91 -2.42
CA THR A 96 2.16 -10.76 -3.62
C THR A 96 0.96 -11.70 -3.63
N HIS A 97 1.00 -12.82 -2.89
CA HIS A 97 -0.13 -13.73 -2.72
C HIS A 97 -1.13 -13.29 -1.65
N ASN A 98 -0.75 -12.38 -0.75
CA ASN A 98 -1.64 -11.87 0.27
C ASN A 98 -2.76 -11.01 -0.35
N SER A 99 -4.00 -11.46 -0.22
CA SER A 99 -5.18 -10.78 -0.78
C SER A 99 -5.36 -9.36 -0.25
N TYR A 100 -5.03 -9.11 1.01
CA TYR A 100 -5.12 -7.77 1.61
C TYR A 100 -4.10 -6.81 0.99
N ILE A 101 -2.87 -7.27 0.78
CA ILE A 101 -1.82 -6.46 0.16
C ILE A 101 -2.17 -6.14 -1.29
N LYS A 102 -2.68 -7.14 -2.03
CA LYS A 102 -3.18 -6.92 -3.40
C LYS A 102 -4.31 -5.90 -3.44
N MET A 103 -5.32 -6.07 -2.59
CA MET A 103 -6.46 -5.16 -2.51
C MET A 103 -6.02 -3.73 -2.17
N MET A 104 -5.15 -3.56 -1.17
CA MET A 104 -4.58 -2.27 -0.80
C MET A 104 -3.82 -1.63 -1.98
N GLY A 105 -2.99 -2.42 -2.67
CA GLY A 105 -2.25 -1.96 -3.85
C GLY A 105 -3.19 -1.50 -4.98
N TRP A 106 -4.27 -2.22 -5.24
CA TRP A 106 -5.28 -1.81 -6.21
C TRP A 106 -6.01 -0.53 -5.82
N ILE A 107 -6.44 -0.41 -4.56
CA ILE A 107 -7.11 0.80 -4.06
C ILE A 107 -6.21 2.01 -4.20
N LEU A 108 -4.96 1.92 -3.71
CA LEU A 108 -4.00 3.01 -3.81
C LEU A 108 -3.67 3.34 -5.28
N GLY A 109 -3.53 2.32 -6.13
CA GLY A 109 -3.30 2.50 -7.57
C GLY A 109 -4.45 3.23 -8.27
N ILE A 110 -5.70 2.88 -7.97
CA ILE A 110 -6.88 3.56 -8.51
C ILE A 110 -6.93 5.02 -8.03
N VAL A 111 -6.72 5.27 -6.75
CA VAL A 111 -6.71 6.65 -6.20
C VAL A 111 -5.61 7.48 -6.87
N ALA A 112 -4.40 6.93 -6.97
CA ALA A 112 -3.28 7.62 -7.63
C ALA A 112 -3.58 7.91 -9.11
N PHE A 113 -4.16 6.95 -9.84
CA PHE A 113 -4.57 7.12 -11.23
C PHE A 113 -5.62 8.23 -11.38
N VAL A 114 -6.64 8.25 -10.52
CA VAL A 114 -7.71 9.25 -10.55
C VAL A 114 -7.15 10.65 -10.26
N LEU A 115 -6.26 10.79 -9.26
CA LEU A 115 -5.62 12.06 -8.95
C LEU A 115 -4.74 12.55 -10.11
N LEU A 116 -3.97 11.65 -10.72
CA LEU A 116 -3.15 11.97 -11.90
C LEU A 116 -4.03 12.38 -13.08
N PHE A 117 -5.08 11.63 -13.37
CA PHE A 117 -6.02 11.92 -14.45
C PHE A 117 -6.68 13.29 -14.27
N THR A 118 -7.20 13.59 -13.09
CA THR A 118 -7.84 14.90 -12.80
C THR A 118 -6.83 16.02 -12.93
N SER A 119 -5.58 15.83 -12.49
CA SER A 119 -4.50 16.82 -12.59
C SER A 119 -4.14 17.13 -14.05
N VAL A 120 -3.93 16.10 -14.87
CA VAL A 120 -3.63 16.25 -16.29
C VAL A 120 -4.79 16.88 -17.03
N MET A 121 -6.04 16.48 -16.76
CA MET A 121 -7.24 17.06 -17.38
C MET A 121 -7.43 18.53 -17.01
N ASN A 122 -7.17 18.91 -15.76
CA ASN A 122 -7.23 20.29 -15.32
C ASN A 122 -6.20 21.17 -16.08
N TYR A 123 -4.97 20.67 -16.23
CA TYR A 123 -3.96 21.34 -17.03
C TYR A 123 -4.38 21.51 -18.50
N LEU A 124 -4.90 20.46 -19.12
CA LEU A 124 -5.41 20.51 -20.50
C LEU A 124 -6.57 21.50 -20.64
N LEU A 125 -7.49 21.57 -19.68
CA LEU A 125 -8.59 22.53 -19.68
C LEU A 125 -8.08 23.97 -19.64
N ILE A 126 -7.06 24.28 -18.85
CA ILE A 126 -6.44 25.60 -18.77
C ILE A 126 -5.82 25.97 -20.13
N ILE A 127 -5.05 25.06 -20.74
CA ILE A 127 -4.44 25.29 -22.05
C ILE A 127 -5.50 25.52 -23.13
N VAL A 128 -6.51 24.69 -23.15
CA VAL A 128 -7.59 24.80 -24.13
C VAL A 128 -8.44 26.07 -23.88
N GLY A 129 -8.59 26.49 -22.61
CA GLY A 129 -9.22 27.76 -22.25
C GLY A 129 -8.48 28.97 -22.87
N ASN A 130 -7.17 28.90 -22.87
CA ASN A 130 -6.31 29.92 -23.46
C ASN A 130 -6.14 29.81 -25.00
N LEU A 131 -6.82 28.84 -25.61
CA LEU A 131 -6.63 28.50 -27.03
C LEU A 131 -7.01 29.69 -27.94
N VAL A 132 -8.00 30.47 -27.58
CA VAL A 132 -8.43 31.66 -28.36
C VAL A 132 -7.32 32.73 -28.43
N THR A 133 -6.75 33.06 -27.29
CA THR A 133 -5.69 34.10 -27.19
C THR A 133 -4.41 33.60 -27.87
N ARG A 134 -3.99 32.40 -27.62
CA ARG A 134 -2.76 31.81 -28.17
C ARG A 134 -2.88 31.42 -29.65
N SER A 135 -4.09 31.14 -30.14
CA SER A 135 -4.29 30.82 -31.56
C SER A 135 -3.87 31.97 -32.48
N ARG A 136 -4.07 33.22 -32.05
CA ARG A 136 -3.62 34.41 -32.80
C ARG A 136 -2.09 34.47 -32.90
N GLU A 137 -1.39 34.23 -31.80
CA GLU A 137 0.08 34.17 -31.79
C GLU A 137 0.60 33.07 -32.73
N MET A 138 0.02 31.86 -32.65
CA MET A 138 0.40 30.75 -33.50
C MET A 138 0.05 31.02 -34.97
N ALA A 139 -1.05 31.72 -35.27
CA ALA A 139 -1.39 32.14 -36.62
C ALA A 139 -0.36 33.13 -37.18
N VAL A 140 0.07 34.10 -36.42
CA VAL A 140 1.15 35.05 -36.81
C VAL A 140 2.43 34.27 -37.12
N ARG A 141 2.84 33.34 -36.29
CA ARG A 141 4.03 32.50 -36.54
C ARG A 141 3.89 31.68 -37.81
N LYS A 142 2.69 31.13 -38.09
CA LYS A 142 2.40 30.39 -39.38
C LYS A 142 2.52 31.33 -40.58
N CYS A 143 2.04 32.60 -40.49
CA CYS A 143 2.21 33.58 -41.57
C CYS A 143 3.68 33.92 -41.86
N TYR A 144 4.55 33.85 -40.87
CA TYR A 144 6.00 33.99 -41.02
C TYR A 144 6.71 32.69 -41.39
N GLY A 145 5.98 31.65 -41.82
CA GLY A 145 6.55 30.41 -42.31
C GLY A 145 6.91 29.37 -41.26
N ALA A 146 6.38 29.46 -40.05
CA ALA A 146 6.62 28.45 -39.03
C ALA A 146 5.95 27.12 -39.43
N GLU A 147 6.74 26.06 -39.54
CA GLU A 147 6.26 24.71 -39.75
C GLU A 147 5.56 24.12 -38.53
N PRO A 148 4.66 23.13 -38.69
CA PRO A 148 3.99 22.46 -37.58
C PRO A 148 4.95 21.94 -36.51
N LYS A 149 6.12 21.45 -36.89
CA LYS A 149 7.15 20.97 -35.95
C LYS A 149 7.67 22.05 -35.00
N ASN A 150 7.79 23.32 -35.52
CA ASN A 150 8.26 24.44 -34.74
C ASN A 150 7.21 24.85 -33.65
N ILE A 151 5.93 24.76 -34.01
CA ILE A 151 4.82 25.02 -33.05
C ILE A 151 4.80 23.94 -31.97
N HIS A 152 4.93 22.66 -32.37
CA HIS A 152 5.05 21.57 -31.39
C HIS A 152 6.24 21.75 -30.46
N ALA A 153 7.42 22.14 -30.99
CA ALA A 153 8.62 22.35 -30.20
C ALA A 153 8.43 23.43 -29.13
N VAL A 154 7.79 24.56 -29.48
CA VAL A 154 7.50 25.63 -28.52
C VAL A 154 6.57 25.14 -27.40
N ILE A 155 5.48 24.49 -27.76
CA ILE A 155 4.51 23.98 -26.77
C ILE A 155 5.12 22.88 -25.91
N PHE A 156 5.91 21.99 -26.51
CA PHE A 156 6.61 20.95 -25.77
C PHE A 156 7.65 21.51 -24.80
N SER A 157 8.39 22.56 -25.21
CA SER A 157 9.34 23.23 -24.31
C SER A 157 8.63 23.89 -23.11
N GLU A 158 7.47 24.52 -23.32
CA GLU A 158 6.64 25.04 -22.22
C GLU A 158 6.16 23.93 -21.31
N ALA A 159 5.67 22.83 -21.86
CA ALA A 159 5.26 21.66 -21.08
C ALA A 159 6.42 21.08 -20.25
N LEU A 160 7.62 21.02 -20.83
CA LEU A 160 8.83 20.57 -20.14
C LEU A 160 9.15 21.45 -18.93
N VAL A 161 9.06 22.78 -19.08
CA VAL A 161 9.30 23.72 -17.98
C VAL A 161 8.25 23.52 -16.87
N HIS A 162 6.96 23.42 -17.22
CA HIS A 162 5.90 23.22 -16.23
C HIS A 162 6.02 21.90 -15.49
N VAL A 163 6.25 20.79 -16.21
CA VAL A 163 6.43 19.47 -15.61
C VAL A 163 7.72 19.43 -14.78
N GLY A 164 8.80 20.02 -15.27
CA GLY A 164 10.05 20.14 -14.54
C GLY A 164 9.88 20.90 -13.22
N LEU A 165 9.21 22.04 -13.26
CA LEU A 165 8.90 22.84 -12.07
C LEU A 165 8.02 22.05 -11.08
N ALA A 166 7.02 21.33 -11.58
CA ALA A 166 6.17 20.48 -10.76
C ALA A 166 6.95 19.36 -10.07
N ILE A 167 7.89 18.72 -10.78
CA ILE A 167 8.78 17.68 -10.20
C ILE A 167 9.66 18.28 -9.10
N VAL A 168 10.25 19.45 -9.34
CA VAL A 168 11.09 20.13 -8.33
C VAL A 168 10.25 20.48 -7.08
N LEU A 169 9.06 21.02 -7.28
CA LEU A 169 8.16 21.35 -6.17
C LEU A 169 7.74 20.10 -5.40
N ALA A 170 7.40 19.02 -6.11
CA ALA A 170 7.07 17.74 -5.48
C ALA A 170 8.25 17.19 -4.66
N ALA A 171 9.49 17.29 -5.16
CA ALA A 171 10.68 16.87 -4.44
C ALA A 171 10.90 17.72 -3.17
N ILE A 172 10.68 19.02 -3.23
CA ILE A 172 10.76 19.91 -2.08
C ILE A 172 9.70 19.54 -1.03
N LEU A 173 8.45 19.34 -1.43
CA LEU A 173 7.38 18.94 -0.53
C LEU A 173 7.66 17.58 0.12
N LEU A 174 8.16 16.63 -0.65
CA LEU A 174 8.55 15.32 -0.15
C LEU A 174 9.69 15.42 0.87
N PHE A 175 10.67 16.28 0.62
CA PHE A 175 11.77 16.52 1.55
C PHE A 175 11.28 17.17 2.85
N LEU A 176 10.40 18.17 2.78
CA LEU A 176 9.82 18.84 3.95
C LEU A 176 8.96 17.88 4.78
N SER A 177 8.23 16.99 4.12
CA SER A 177 7.34 16.02 4.78
C SER A 177 8.04 14.71 5.15
N LYS A 178 9.34 14.58 4.90
CA LYS A 178 10.10 13.33 5.07
C LYS A 178 9.89 12.71 6.46
N GLY A 179 10.05 13.46 7.53
CA GLY A 179 9.94 12.94 8.89
C GLY A 179 8.54 12.41 9.21
N THR A 180 7.50 13.10 8.76
CA THR A 180 6.11 12.66 8.95
C THR A 180 5.82 11.38 8.17
N ILE A 181 6.31 11.30 6.92
CA ILE A 181 6.11 10.13 6.05
C ILE A 181 6.86 8.92 6.63
N GLU A 182 8.11 9.07 7.05
CA GLU A 182 8.93 7.99 7.61
C GLU A 182 8.34 7.47 8.92
N ASN A 183 7.83 8.34 9.78
CA ASN A 183 7.15 7.94 11.00
C ASN A 183 5.84 7.19 10.73
N PHE A 184 5.05 7.66 9.75
CA PHE A 184 3.77 7.05 9.42
C PHE A 184 3.92 5.71 8.71
N LEU A 185 4.86 5.60 7.78
CA LEU A 185 5.09 4.37 7.00
C LEU A 185 6.11 3.44 7.66
N SER A 186 6.76 3.88 8.74
CA SER A 186 7.89 3.17 9.38
C SER A 186 8.98 2.74 8.38
N ALA A 187 9.18 3.54 7.34
CA ALA A 187 10.05 3.24 6.19
C ALA A 187 10.84 4.47 5.74
N PRO A 188 12.14 4.34 5.46
CA PRO A 188 12.92 5.44 4.91
C PRO A 188 12.38 5.87 3.54
N VAL A 189 12.12 7.16 3.34
CA VAL A 189 11.64 7.70 2.06
C VAL A 189 12.60 7.38 0.90
N ALA A 190 13.90 7.34 1.18
CA ALA A 190 14.88 6.98 0.16
C ALA A 190 14.66 5.58 -0.41
N THR A 191 14.29 4.59 0.41
CA THR A 191 14.00 3.23 -0.07
C THR A 191 12.69 3.13 -0.83
N LEU A 192 11.75 4.02 -0.55
CA LEU A 192 10.46 4.09 -1.28
C LEU A 192 10.63 4.71 -2.66
N VAL A 193 11.46 5.76 -2.77
CA VAL A 193 11.68 6.50 -4.01
C VAL A 193 12.74 5.85 -4.89
N PHE A 194 13.82 5.30 -4.31
CA PHE A 194 14.96 4.74 -5.05
C PHE A 194 15.01 3.21 -4.91
N ASN A 195 14.06 2.52 -5.51
CA ASN A 195 14.05 1.06 -5.60
C ASN A 195 13.94 0.58 -7.05
N ARG A 196 13.93 -0.74 -7.26
CA ARG A 196 13.80 -1.32 -8.61
C ARG A 196 12.49 -0.92 -9.34
N GLY A 197 11.45 -0.50 -8.61
CA GLY A 197 10.18 -0.04 -9.17
C GLY A 197 10.18 1.44 -9.59
N SER A 198 11.20 2.21 -9.26
CA SER A 198 11.24 3.68 -9.51
C SER A 198 11.21 4.06 -10.99
N TRP A 199 11.55 3.14 -11.89
CA TRP A 199 11.38 3.34 -13.33
C TRP A 199 9.92 3.61 -13.73
N ILE A 200 8.95 3.07 -12.96
CA ILE A 200 7.52 3.32 -13.18
C ILE A 200 7.21 4.81 -12.96
N LEU A 201 7.79 5.42 -11.93
CA LEU A 201 7.63 6.85 -11.66
C LEU A 201 8.17 7.68 -12.84
N VAL A 202 9.35 7.33 -13.34
CA VAL A 202 9.95 7.99 -14.50
C VAL A 202 9.06 7.81 -15.75
N ALA A 203 8.55 6.59 -15.98
CA ALA A 203 7.66 6.31 -17.10
C ALA A 203 6.36 7.12 -17.01
N ILE A 204 5.78 7.26 -15.83
CA ILE A 204 4.59 8.11 -15.59
C ILE A 204 4.92 9.58 -15.88
N CYS A 205 6.04 10.11 -15.39
CA CYS A 205 6.44 11.48 -15.69
C CYS A 205 6.63 11.74 -17.20
N LEU A 206 7.24 10.80 -17.92
CA LEU A 206 7.40 10.87 -19.37
C LEU A 206 6.05 10.79 -20.10
N LEU A 207 5.16 9.92 -19.64
CA LEU A 207 3.79 9.82 -20.19
C LEU A 207 3.02 11.12 -20.01
N VAL A 208 3.06 11.71 -18.81
CA VAL A 208 2.43 13.00 -18.52
C VAL A 208 3.00 14.10 -19.40
N LEU A 209 4.34 14.18 -19.50
CA LEU A 209 5.01 15.15 -20.38
C LEU A 209 4.58 15.00 -21.83
N PHE A 210 4.48 13.76 -22.31
CA PHE A 210 4.03 13.48 -23.66
C PHE A 210 2.58 13.96 -23.88
N ILE A 211 1.65 13.61 -23.01
CA ILE A 211 0.24 14.02 -23.12
C ILE A 211 0.13 15.54 -23.06
N VAL A 212 0.77 16.16 -22.07
CA VAL A 212 0.70 17.61 -21.78
C VAL A 212 1.36 18.45 -22.89
N GLY A 213 2.42 17.92 -23.51
CA GLY A 213 3.11 18.61 -24.62
C GLY A 213 2.49 18.33 -25.99
N PHE A 214 2.14 17.07 -26.26
CA PHE A 214 1.69 16.66 -27.59
C PHE A 214 0.24 17.06 -27.89
N VAL A 215 -0.68 16.84 -26.96
CA VAL A 215 -2.12 17.10 -27.19
C VAL A 215 -2.39 18.58 -27.50
N PRO A 216 -1.89 19.55 -26.74
CA PRO A 216 -2.06 20.95 -27.08
C PRO A 216 -1.39 21.33 -28.39
N GLY A 217 -0.18 20.82 -28.64
CA GLY A 217 0.53 21.05 -29.89
C GLY A 217 -0.27 20.61 -31.12
N TYR A 218 -0.88 19.44 -31.05
CA TYR A 218 -1.76 18.93 -32.10
C TYR A 218 -2.99 19.83 -32.27
N LEU A 219 -3.62 20.28 -31.18
CA LEU A 219 -4.79 21.18 -31.25
C LEU A 219 -4.46 22.51 -31.92
N TYR A 220 -3.36 23.15 -31.54
CA TYR A 220 -2.93 24.43 -32.12
C TYR A 220 -2.56 24.29 -33.60
N ASN A 221 -1.96 23.19 -34.01
CA ASN A 221 -1.64 22.97 -35.41
C ASN A 221 -2.86 22.82 -36.27
N LYS A 222 -3.97 22.28 -35.76
CA LYS A 222 -5.21 22.03 -36.50
C LYS A 222 -6.02 23.32 -36.73
N ILE A 223 -5.71 24.44 -36.09
CA ILE A 223 -6.45 25.69 -36.22
C ILE A 223 -5.97 26.40 -37.52
N PRO A 224 -6.87 26.64 -38.50
CA PRO A 224 -6.53 27.42 -39.69
C PRO A 224 -6.25 28.90 -39.32
N VAL A 225 -5.29 29.49 -40.03
CA VAL A 225 -4.87 30.89 -39.82
C VAL A 225 -6.07 31.88 -39.98
N ALA A 226 -6.88 31.69 -40.99
CA ALA A 226 -8.06 32.52 -41.25
C ALA A 226 -9.06 32.51 -40.09
N THR A 227 -9.26 31.33 -39.48
CA THR A 227 -10.19 31.17 -38.34
C THR A 227 -9.62 31.82 -37.07
N ALA A 228 -8.31 31.75 -36.85
CA ALA A 228 -7.64 32.36 -35.73
C ALA A 228 -7.77 33.89 -35.72
N PHE A 229 -7.73 34.55 -36.88
CA PHE A 229 -7.88 36.01 -37.03
C PHE A 229 -9.33 36.49 -37.00
N ARG A 230 -10.30 35.69 -37.51
CA ARG A 230 -11.73 36.05 -37.49
C ARG A 230 -12.38 35.93 -36.12
N GLY A 231 -11.65 35.52 -35.12
CA GLY A 231 -12.16 35.19 -33.80
C GLY A 231 -12.64 33.73 -33.77
N TYR A 232 -11.83 32.90 -33.16
CA TYR A 232 -12.16 31.52 -32.93
C TYR A 232 -13.37 31.43 -32.00
N ASN A 233 -14.55 31.13 -32.54
CA ASN A 233 -15.78 31.07 -31.75
C ASN A 233 -15.82 29.78 -30.94
N GLU A 234 -15.65 29.91 -29.63
CA GLU A 234 -15.53 28.83 -28.66
C GLU A 234 -16.84 28.09 -28.38
N ASN A 235 -17.93 28.51 -29.02
CA ASN A 235 -19.30 28.04 -28.73
C ASN A 235 -19.54 26.53 -29.03
N ARG A 236 -18.54 25.80 -29.52
CA ARG A 236 -18.61 24.39 -29.88
C ARG A 236 -18.03 23.44 -28.83
N ASN A 237 -17.61 23.91 -27.66
CA ASN A 237 -16.80 23.13 -26.73
C ASN A 237 -17.63 22.48 -25.59
N ARG A 238 -18.73 21.82 -25.91
CA ARG A 238 -19.51 21.02 -24.93
C ARG A 238 -18.67 19.95 -24.23
N TRP A 239 -17.60 19.47 -24.89
CA TRP A 239 -16.69 18.49 -24.30
C TRP A 239 -15.89 19.03 -23.09
N LYS A 240 -15.58 20.36 -23.06
CA LYS A 240 -14.95 20.99 -21.88
C LYS A 240 -15.87 20.94 -20.66
N LEU A 241 -17.14 21.27 -20.88
CA LEU A 241 -18.17 21.17 -19.84
C LEU A 241 -18.38 19.73 -19.37
N ALA A 242 -18.36 18.78 -20.30
CA ALA A 242 -18.47 17.35 -19.97
C ALA A 242 -17.27 16.88 -19.13
N LEU A 243 -16.03 17.25 -19.53
CA LEU A 243 -14.82 16.91 -18.77
C LEU A 243 -14.83 17.56 -17.37
N LEU A 244 -15.21 18.84 -17.28
CA LEU A 244 -15.35 19.52 -16.01
C LEU A 244 -16.41 18.81 -15.12
N GLY A 245 -17.55 18.44 -15.72
CA GLY A 245 -18.60 17.69 -15.01
C GLY A 245 -18.10 16.34 -14.48
N ILE A 246 -17.34 15.60 -15.32
CA ILE A 246 -16.72 14.34 -14.89
C ILE A 246 -15.74 14.56 -13.72
N GLN A 247 -14.91 15.61 -13.77
CA GLN A 247 -13.99 15.95 -12.68
C GLN A 247 -14.72 16.27 -11.38
N PHE A 248 -15.83 17.01 -11.45
CA PHE A 248 -16.67 17.31 -10.26
C PHE A 248 -17.28 16.02 -9.69
N VAL A 249 -17.79 15.13 -10.53
CA VAL A 249 -18.35 13.84 -10.10
C VAL A 249 -17.25 12.99 -9.41
N ILE A 250 -16.09 12.88 -10.02
CA ILE A 250 -14.95 12.13 -9.46
C ILE A 250 -14.51 12.74 -8.12
N SER A 251 -14.34 14.06 -8.05
CA SER A 251 -13.95 14.75 -6.82
C SER A 251 -15.00 14.57 -5.72
N GLY A 252 -16.27 14.66 -6.07
CA GLY A 252 -17.38 14.42 -5.14
C GLY A 252 -17.40 12.98 -4.61
N LEU A 253 -17.12 12.02 -5.47
CA LEU A 253 -17.03 10.61 -5.09
C LEU A 253 -15.85 10.36 -4.14
N LEU A 254 -14.66 10.91 -4.44
CA LEU A 254 -13.50 10.80 -3.56
C LEU A 254 -13.74 11.45 -2.20
N PHE A 255 -14.38 12.64 -2.19
CA PHE A 255 -14.73 13.32 -0.96
C PHE A 255 -15.73 12.51 -0.13
N SER A 256 -16.77 11.95 -0.77
CA SER A 256 -17.75 11.10 -0.11
C SER A 256 -17.09 9.84 0.47
N LEU A 257 -16.17 9.22 -0.28
CA LEU A 257 -15.42 8.06 0.20
C LEU A 257 -14.58 8.41 1.44
N LEU A 258 -13.86 9.54 1.38
CA LEU A 258 -13.06 10.03 2.52
C LEU A 258 -13.95 10.28 3.75
N PHE A 259 -15.13 10.87 3.55
CA PHE A 259 -16.08 11.12 4.63
C PHE A 259 -16.58 9.82 5.26
N VAL A 260 -16.94 8.83 4.45
CA VAL A 260 -17.37 7.50 4.93
C VAL A 260 -16.25 6.82 5.74
N VAL A 261 -15.02 6.79 5.21
CA VAL A 261 -13.87 6.20 5.89
C VAL A 261 -13.58 6.92 7.22
N ASN A 262 -13.63 8.25 7.21
CA ASN A 262 -13.44 9.03 8.43
C ASN A 262 -14.54 8.76 9.47
N ASN A 263 -15.80 8.67 9.05
CA ASN A 263 -16.90 8.31 9.95
C ASN A 263 -16.75 6.89 10.52
N GLN A 264 -16.35 5.93 9.70
CA GLN A 264 -16.05 4.57 10.18
C GLN A 264 -14.93 4.57 11.20
N TYR A 265 -13.86 5.33 10.94
CA TYR A 265 -12.75 5.47 11.88
C TYR A 265 -13.20 6.09 13.22
N LEU A 266 -13.96 7.17 13.17
CA LEU A 266 -14.52 7.81 14.36
C LEU A 266 -15.47 6.86 15.12
N MET A 267 -16.30 6.12 14.39
CA MET A 267 -17.17 5.11 14.98
C MET A 267 -16.36 4.02 15.70
N MET A 268 -15.26 3.53 15.10
CA MET A 268 -14.38 2.55 15.75
C MET A 268 -13.73 3.10 17.03
N LEU A 269 -13.37 4.39 17.03
CA LEU A 269 -12.74 5.02 18.20
C LEU A 269 -13.71 5.32 19.35
N PHE A 270 -14.93 5.73 19.02
CA PHE A 270 -15.88 6.30 20.00
C PHE A 270 -17.14 5.46 20.22
N SER A 271 -17.34 4.38 19.45
CA SER A 271 -18.45 3.47 19.71
C SER A 271 -18.22 2.70 21.02
N ASN A 272 -19.30 2.39 21.71
CA ASN A 272 -19.23 1.55 22.89
C ASN A 272 -18.83 0.13 22.48
N PRO A 273 -17.65 -0.39 22.92
CA PRO A 273 -17.19 -1.72 22.58
C PRO A 273 -17.97 -2.85 23.26
N GLY A 274 -18.99 -2.53 24.08
CA GLY A 274 -19.78 -3.50 24.84
C GLY A 274 -19.16 -3.88 26.19
N TYR A 275 -18.06 -3.25 26.55
CA TYR A 275 -17.42 -3.38 27.87
C TYR A 275 -16.91 -2.01 28.32
N GLU A 276 -16.68 -1.84 29.63
CA GLU A 276 -16.16 -0.59 30.22
C GLU A 276 -14.62 -0.59 30.15
N PRO A 277 -13.99 0.20 29.26
CA PRO A 277 -12.53 0.24 29.13
C PRO A 277 -11.87 1.26 30.08
N ARG A 278 -12.65 2.06 30.81
CA ARG A 278 -12.10 3.10 31.68
C ARG A 278 -11.35 2.45 32.84
N ASP A 279 -10.19 3.04 33.11
CA ASP A 279 -9.34 2.65 34.25
C ASP A 279 -8.84 1.19 34.18
N VAL A 280 -8.93 0.55 33.01
CA VAL A 280 -8.40 -0.79 32.78
C VAL A 280 -6.99 -0.70 32.19
N ALA A 281 -6.02 -1.20 32.94
CA ALA A 281 -4.64 -1.34 32.46
C ALA A 281 -4.39 -2.77 31.97
N ILE A 282 -3.70 -2.90 30.83
CA ILE A 282 -3.31 -4.19 30.26
C ILE A 282 -1.81 -4.38 30.50
N VAL A 283 -1.45 -5.51 31.10
CA VAL A 283 -0.06 -5.90 31.29
C VAL A 283 0.17 -7.22 30.58
N TYR A 284 1.13 -7.24 29.66
CA TYR A 284 1.57 -8.46 29.01
C TYR A 284 2.52 -9.20 29.95
N VAL A 285 2.15 -10.42 30.30
CA VAL A 285 2.92 -11.27 31.21
C VAL A 285 3.43 -12.46 30.40
N ASP A 286 4.43 -12.20 29.56
CA ASP A 286 5.05 -13.21 28.72
C ASP A 286 6.20 -13.91 29.47
N ALA A 287 6.48 -15.14 29.05
CA ALA A 287 7.61 -15.95 29.52
C ALA A 287 7.62 -16.34 31.02
N ILE A 288 6.48 -16.32 31.72
CA ILE A 288 6.37 -16.87 33.07
C ILE A 288 5.53 -18.15 33.10
N ASN A 289 5.89 -19.06 34.00
CA ASN A 289 5.15 -20.31 34.20
C ASN A 289 3.74 -20.05 34.80
N ALA A 290 2.84 -21.02 34.64
CA ALA A 290 1.47 -20.92 35.14
C ALA A 290 1.39 -20.57 36.63
N ASP A 291 2.28 -21.18 37.45
CA ASP A 291 2.36 -20.92 38.86
C ASP A 291 2.83 -19.48 39.17
N GLN A 292 3.84 -19.01 38.47
CA GLN A 292 4.32 -17.63 38.60
C GLN A 292 3.26 -16.62 38.16
N ARG A 293 2.47 -16.96 37.15
CA ARG A 293 1.35 -16.12 36.68
C ARG A 293 0.28 -16.00 37.77
N GLY A 294 -0.07 -17.11 38.40
CA GLY A 294 -1.01 -17.13 39.50
C GLY A 294 -0.54 -16.31 40.70
N GLN A 295 0.76 -16.39 41.04
CA GLN A 295 1.37 -15.57 42.09
C GLN A 295 1.35 -14.07 41.70
N CYS A 296 1.78 -13.72 40.50
CA CYS A 296 1.74 -12.34 40.03
C CYS A 296 0.33 -11.74 40.08
N LEU A 297 -0.68 -12.47 39.63
CA LEU A 297 -2.07 -12.04 39.72
C LEU A 297 -2.55 -11.83 41.15
N SER A 298 -2.17 -12.74 42.08
CA SER A 298 -2.55 -12.62 43.46
C SER A 298 -1.86 -11.44 44.16
N GLU A 299 -0.62 -11.11 43.79
CA GLU A 299 0.07 -9.93 44.28
C GLU A 299 -0.54 -8.64 43.74
N ILE A 300 -0.82 -8.57 42.44
CA ILE A 300 -1.49 -7.41 41.84
C ILE A 300 -2.85 -7.17 42.47
N LYS A 301 -3.64 -8.22 42.69
CA LYS A 301 -4.95 -8.13 43.33
C LYS A 301 -4.91 -7.62 44.79
N ARG A 302 -3.78 -7.75 45.46
CA ARG A 302 -3.57 -7.24 46.84
C ARG A 302 -3.19 -5.77 46.89
N MET A 303 -2.87 -5.15 45.76
CA MET A 303 -2.50 -3.74 45.72
C MET A 303 -3.70 -2.85 46.07
N PRO A 304 -3.54 -1.82 46.90
CA PRO A 304 -4.65 -1.02 47.41
C PRO A 304 -5.43 -0.24 46.34
N ASN A 305 -4.84 -0.07 45.18
CA ASN A 305 -5.44 0.69 44.06
C ASN A 305 -6.01 -0.22 42.94
N VAL A 306 -6.13 -1.52 43.19
CA VAL A 306 -6.64 -2.50 42.25
C VAL A 306 -7.97 -3.05 42.74
N GLU A 307 -9.05 -2.74 42.03
CA GLU A 307 -10.40 -3.25 42.34
C GLU A 307 -10.59 -4.69 41.89
N ALA A 308 -10.15 -5.00 40.67
CA ALA A 308 -10.28 -6.33 40.07
C ALA A 308 -9.08 -6.64 39.15
N CYS A 309 -8.70 -7.91 39.11
CA CYS A 309 -7.65 -8.40 38.25
C CYS A 309 -8.08 -9.74 37.63
N SER A 310 -7.94 -9.88 36.33
CA SER A 310 -8.18 -11.15 35.65
C SER A 310 -7.09 -11.39 34.59
N SER A 311 -6.89 -12.66 34.24
CA SER A 311 -6.03 -13.01 33.12
C SER A 311 -6.83 -13.64 32.01
N THR A 312 -6.52 -13.26 30.80
CA THR A 312 -7.13 -13.82 29.60
C THR A 312 -6.05 -14.14 28.56
N TYR A 313 -6.31 -15.09 27.72
CA TYR A 313 -5.43 -15.42 26.60
C TYR A 313 -5.64 -14.45 25.43
N ASN A 314 -6.87 -13.96 25.25
CA ASN A 314 -7.24 -13.03 24.20
C ASN A 314 -7.64 -11.67 24.78
N ILE A 315 -7.08 -10.62 24.22
CA ILE A 315 -7.47 -9.24 24.58
C ILE A 315 -8.59 -8.82 23.63
N PRO A 316 -9.71 -8.26 24.15
CA PRO A 316 -10.70 -7.63 23.30
C PRO A 316 -10.03 -6.58 22.41
N LEU A 317 -10.28 -6.58 21.10
CA LEU A 317 -9.63 -5.74 20.09
C LEU A 317 -8.14 -6.01 19.83
N GLY A 318 -7.49 -6.84 20.57
CA GLY A 318 -6.19 -7.38 20.23
C GLY A 318 -6.40 -8.51 19.22
N GLY A 319 -5.96 -8.35 17.97
CA GLY A 319 -5.86 -9.48 17.06
C GLY A 319 -5.04 -10.58 17.73
N TYR A 320 -5.30 -11.82 17.35
CA TYR A 320 -4.53 -12.98 17.78
C TYR A 320 -3.05 -12.61 17.83
N GLY A 321 -2.50 -12.51 19.03
CA GLY A 321 -1.05 -12.42 19.18
C GLY A 321 -0.48 -13.74 18.66
N VAL A 322 0.09 -13.64 17.47
CA VAL A 322 0.85 -14.71 16.84
C VAL A 322 2.23 -14.75 17.50
#